data_afc62daddb3c793a54abeb8c5d98e469
#
_entry.id   afc62daddb3c793a54abeb8c5d98e469
#
_cell.length_a   1.000
_cell.length_b   1.000
_cell.length_c   1.000
_cell.angle_alpha   90.00
_cell.angle_beta   90.00
_cell.angle_gamma   90.00
#
_symmetry.space_group_name_H-M   'P 1'
#
loop_
_entity.id
_entity.type
_entity.pdbx_description
1 polymer ?
#
loop_
_entity_poly.entity_id
_entity_poly.type
_entity_poly.pdbx_seq_one_letter_code
_entity_poly.pdbx_strand_id
1 'polypeptide(L)'
;MSVTLESKKWRAIQWLVLATVLWGTSFPTLKSILIAQHMLLPDASTWFCSAVTLCARFGSAAVILGLWLNKRLIQCTWLECWQGLGLGLFGGTGLLFQMDGLAYTSASSSAFITQFYCVTIPLYVALRHWRWPATRIIVSCVVVMAGVAVLAQLDWHTMQLGRGEVETLLGSILFTGQIIWLERSVFRKNRFETVTCIMFAIMALSCLPTALMTTQHATDWVVALSAPHVLFFIGWLVLLCTLAAYLLMNRWQPDVSATEAGLIYCSEPLFASCFALVLPGWFSSMGGLDYANESLTLRLILGGTLITAANILIQYPPPRQKVTPGLER
;
A
#
# COMPACT_ATOMS: atom_id res chain seq x y z
N MET A 1 -0.86 31.40 -12.91
CA MET A 1 -1.14 30.63 -11.68
C MET A 1 -1.79 29.27 -11.95
N SER A 2 -2.69 29.10 -12.91
CA SER A 2 -3.32 27.81 -13.27
C SER A 2 -2.34 26.77 -13.84
N VAL A 3 -1.44 27.17 -14.76
CA VAL A 3 -0.46 26.28 -15.42
C VAL A 3 0.53 25.66 -14.42
N THR A 4 0.92 26.40 -13.39
CA THR A 4 1.85 25.90 -12.35
C THR A 4 1.21 24.88 -11.40
N LEU A 5 -0.08 25.01 -11.09
CA LEU A 5 -0.83 24.07 -10.27
C LEU A 5 -1.08 22.76 -11.02
N GLU A 6 -1.43 22.84 -12.31
CA GLU A 6 -1.65 21.67 -13.15
C GLU A 6 -0.34 20.87 -13.36
N SER A 7 0.79 21.56 -13.58
CA SER A 7 2.10 20.92 -13.70
C SER A 7 2.54 20.22 -12.39
N LYS A 8 2.20 20.79 -11.22
CA LYS A 8 2.50 20.20 -9.92
C LYS A 8 1.69 18.93 -9.69
N LYS A 9 0.40 18.95 -10.05
CA LYS A 9 -0.47 17.77 -9.96
C LYS A 9 0.04 16.62 -10.84
N TRP A 10 0.42 16.89 -12.09
CA TRP A 10 0.97 15.88 -12.98
C TRP A 10 2.25 15.25 -12.45
N ARG A 11 3.15 16.05 -11.85
CA ARG A 11 4.33 15.52 -11.16
C ARG A 11 3.95 14.62 -9.98
N ALA A 12 2.97 15.03 -9.19
CA ALA A 12 2.49 14.22 -8.07
C ALA A 12 1.97 12.86 -8.56
N ILE A 13 1.16 12.83 -9.63
CA ILE A 13 0.67 11.60 -10.23
C ILE A 13 1.82 10.68 -10.66
N GLN A 14 2.82 11.21 -11.36
CA GLN A 14 3.98 10.44 -11.83
C GLN A 14 4.75 9.80 -10.67
N TRP A 15 5.01 10.58 -9.59
CA TRP A 15 5.71 10.07 -8.42
C TRP A 15 4.89 9.05 -7.62
N LEU A 16 3.58 9.22 -7.57
CA LEU A 16 2.69 8.24 -6.92
C LEU A 16 2.59 6.95 -7.74
N VAL A 17 2.57 7.02 -9.08
CA VAL A 17 2.67 5.84 -9.94
C VAL A 17 4.01 5.12 -9.71
N LEU A 18 5.13 5.86 -9.59
CA LEU A 18 6.41 5.24 -9.24
C LEU A 18 6.36 4.54 -7.88
N ALA A 19 5.69 5.14 -6.89
CA ALA A 19 5.50 4.51 -5.58
C ALA A 19 4.73 3.19 -5.71
N THR A 20 3.69 3.12 -6.56
CA THR A 20 2.94 1.87 -6.80
C THR A 20 3.76 0.83 -7.56
N VAL A 21 4.64 1.23 -8.47
CA VAL A 21 5.62 0.33 -9.11
C VAL A 21 6.52 -0.32 -8.06
N LEU A 22 7.06 0.49 -7.15
CA LEU A 22 7.93 0.00 -6.07
C LEU A 22 7.15 -0.93 -5.12
N TRP A 23 5.93 -0.60 -4.74
CA TRP A 23 5.09 -1.47 -3.92
C TRP A 23 4.71 -2.76 -4.63
N GLY A 24 4.52 -2.73 -5.96
CA GLY A 24 4.28 -3.94 -6.74
C GLY A 24 5.35 -5.01 -6.56
N THR A 25 6.62 -4.63 -6.30
CA THR A 25 7.68 -5.60 -6.00
C THR A 25 7.54 -6.23 -4.61
N SER A 26 6.75 -5.64 -3.71
CA SER A 26 6.64 -6.12 -2.33
C SER A 26 5.91 -7.45 -2.21
N PHE A 27 4.91 -7.73 -3.05
CA PHE A 27 4.13 -8.96 -2.97
C PHE A 27 4.97 -10.23 -3.20
N PRO A 28 5.71 -10.36 -4.31
CA PRO A 28 6.59 -11.51 -4.49
C PRO A 28 7.70 -11.57 -3.42
N THR A 29 8.20 -10.42 -2.97
CA THR A 29 9.23 -10.39 -1.93
C THR A 29 8.69 -10.85 -0.57
N LEU A 30 7.50 -10.38 -0.15
CA LEU A 30 6.85 -10.81 1.09
C LEU A 30 6.52 -12.29 1.05
N LYS A 31 6.00 -12.81 -0.07
CA LYS A 31 5.71 -14.23 -0.23
C LYS A 31 6.97 -15.08 -0.12
N SER A 32 8.09 -14.63 -0.68
CA SER A 32 9.39 -15.30 -0.51
C SER A 32 9.85 -15.33 0.94
N ILE A 33 9.65 -14.25 1.70
CA ILE A 33 9.97 -14.22 3.14
C ILE A 33 9.09 -15.21 3.90
N LEU A 34 7.77 -15.21 3.66
CA LEU A 34 6.85 -16.13 4.34
C LEU A 34 7.18 -17.60 4.05
N ILE A 35 7.52 -17.95 2.81
CA ILE A 35 7.95 -19.30 2.44
C ILE A 35 9.24 -19.66 3.20
N ALA A 36 10.23 -18.78 3.19
CA ALA A 36 11.49 -19.00 3.89
C ALA A 36 11.30 -19.15 5.40
N GLN A 37 10.49 -18.30 6.01
CA GLN A 37 10.19 -18.36 7.45
C GLN A 37 9.43 -19.64 7.82
N HIS A 38 8.49 -20.07 6.98
CA HIS A 38 7.79 -21.35 7.22
C HIS A 38 8.72 -22.57 7.13
N MET A 39 9.72 -22.51 6.25
CA MET A 39 10.77 -23.58 6.20
C MET A 39 11.66 -23.57 7.43
N LEU A 40 11.97 -22.39 7.99
CA LEU A 40 12.83 -22.23 9.16
C LEU A 40 12.11 -22.48 10.49
N LEU A 41 10.83 -22.13 10.56
CA LEU A 41 9.97 -22.16 11.74
C LEU A 41 8.59 -22.73 11.38
N PRO A 42 8.47 -24.05 11.16
CA PRO A 42 7.22 -24.67 10.70
C PRO A 42 6.07 -24.51 11.72
N ASP A 43 6.38 -24.45 13.01
CA ASP A 43 5.41 -24.37 14.11
C ASP A 43 5.04 -22.94 14.49
N ALA A 44 5.72 -21.92 13.91
CA ALA A 44 5.43 -20.52 14.20
C ALA A 44 4.10 -20.09 13.61
N SER A 45 3.36 -19.27 14.35
CA SER A 45 2.10 -18.71 13.86
C SER A 45 2.34 -17.73 12.70
N THR A 46 1.37 -17.62 11.80
CA THR A 46 1.41 -16.63 10.71
C THR A 46 1.45 -15.20 11.24
N TRP A 47 0.76 -14.94 12.37
CA TRP A 47 0.84 -13.65 13.08
C TRP A 47 2.24 -13.30 13.53
N PHE A 48 3.01 -14.29 14.05
CA PHE A 48 4.40 -14.07 14.44
C PHE A 48 5.26 -13.70 13.23
N CYS A 49 5.22 -14.51 12.17
CA CYS A 49 6.00 -14.27 10.95
C CYS A 49 5.68 -12.89 10.33
N SER A 50 4.39 -12.56 10.25
CA SER A 50 3.92 -11.27 9.73
C SER A 50 4.41 -10.11 10.59
N ALA A 51 4.21 -10.18 11.91
CA ALA A 51 4.56 -9.11 12.82
C ALA A 51 6.07 -8.88 12.93
N VAL A 52 6.86 -9.96 13.02
CA VAL A 52 8.35 -9.88 13.05
C VAL A 52 8.90 -9.27 11.78
N THR A 53 8.38 -9.68 10.62
CA THR A 53 8.80 -9.12 9.32
C THR A 53 8.49 -7.63 9.25
N LEU A 54 7.29 -7.20 9.66
CA LEU A 54 6.91 -5.79 9.66
C LEU A 54 7.69 -4.96 10.69
N CYS A 55 7.97 -5.51 11.88
CA CYS A 55 8.84 -4.87 12.86
C CYS A 55 10.26 -4.67 12.30
N ALA A 56 10.84 -5.68 11.67
CA ALA A 56 12.16 -5.58 11.05
C ALA A 56 12.17 -4.58 9.89
N ARG A 57 11.17 -4.65 8.99
CA ARG A 57 11.02 -3.76 7.83
C ARG A 57 10.92 -2.30 8.24
N PHE A 58 9.93 -1.96 9.07
CA PHE A 58 9.66 -0.58 9.44
C PHE A 58 10.60 -0.06 10.51
N GLY A 59 11.03 -0.90 11.43
CA GLY A 59 12.05 -0.55 12.43
C GLY A 59 13.38 -0.17 11.78
N SER A 60 13.87 -0.98 10.84
CA SER A 60 15.09 -0.67 10.07
C SER A 60 14.94 0.62 9.26
N ALA A 61 13.78 0.82 8.59
CA ALA A 61 13.51 2.04 7.85
C ALA A 61 13.48 3.28 8.77
N ALA A 62 12.88 3.17 9.95
CA ALA A 62 12.86 4.25 10.93
C ALA A 62 14.27 4.60 11.43
N VAL A 63 15.11 3.60 11.70
CA VAL A 63 16.51 3.81 12.12
C VAL A 63 17.31 4.49 11.00
N ILE A 64 17.25 3.97 9.78
CA ILE A 64 17.98 4.54 8.63
C ILE A 64 17.57 6.00 8.39
N LEU A 65 16.27 6.27 8.33
CA LEU A 65 15.75 7.61 8.09
C LEU A 65 16.02 8.53 9.30
N GLY A 66 15.93 8.02 10.53
CA GLY A 66 16.24 8.75 11.76
C GLY A 66 17.70 9.18 11.83
N LEU A 67 18.63 8.30 11.48
CA LEU A 67 20.07 8.61 11.40
C LEU A 67 20.34 9.66 10.32
N TRP A 68 19.68 9.59 9.18
CA TRP A 68 19.80 10.59 8.12
C TRP A 68 19.26 11.95 8.55
N LEU A 69 18.12 11.99 9.23
CA LEU A 69 17.50 13.23 9.73
C LEU A 69 18.26 13.84 10.90
N ASN A 70 18.89 13.01 11.74
CA ASN A 70 19.71 13.41 12.89
C ASN A 70 19.01 14.51 13.74
N LYS A 71 19.67 15.69 13.89
CA LYS A 71 19.16 16.81 14.70
C LYS A 71 17.80 17.34 14.25
N ARG A 72 17.40 17.15 12.97
CA ARG A 72 16.09 17.57 12.47
C ARG A 72 14.94 16.78 13.09
N LEU A 73 15.17 15.52 13.47
CA LEU A 73 14.16 14.69 14.14
C LEU A 73 13.88 15.18 15.56
N ILE A 74 14.93 15.65 16.28
CA ILE A 74 14.78 16.20 17.64
C ILE A 74 13.93 17.48 17.64
N GLN A 75 13.91 18.22 16.54
CA GLN A 75 13.11 19.43 16.35
C GLN A 75 11.73 19.15 15.76
N CYS A 76 11.19 17.91 15.92
CA CYS A 76 9.87 17.59 15.42
C CYS A 76 8.79 18.38 16.18
N THR A 77 7.78 18.80 15.44
CA THR A 77 6.62 19.51 16.00
C THR A 77 5.57 18.51 16.48
N TRP A 78 4.72 18.95 17.40
CA TRP A 78 3.57 18.15 17.84
C TRP A 78 2.67 17.69 16.68
N LEU A 79 2.47 18.57 15.68
CA LEU A 79 1.66 18.24 14.50
C LEU A 79 2.32 17.17 13.62
N GLU A 80 3.65 17.17 13.50
CA GLU A 80 4.39 16.11 12.80
C GLU A 80 4.29 14.78 13.54
N CYS A 81 4.40 14.79 14.87
CA CYS A 81 4.18 13.61 15.70
C CYS A 81 2.76 13.07 15.56
N TRP A 82 1.76 13.93 15.63
CA TRP A 82 0.34 13.56 15.50
C TRP A 82 0.02 13.00 14.12
N GLN A 83 0.56 13.61 13.05
CA GLN A 83 0.42 13.10 11.69
C GLN A 83 1.07 11.72 11.54
N GLY A 84 2.33 11.58 11.99
CA GLY A 84 3.07 10.34 11.93
C GLY A 84 2.44 9.21 12.74
N LEU A 85 1.89 9.53 13.93
CA LEU A 85 1.13 8.59 14.77
C LEU A 85 -0.08 8.03 14.02
N GLY A 86 -0.93 8.90 13.45
CA GLY A 86 -2.12 8.44 12.71
C GLY A 86 -1.75 7.61 11.49
N LEU A 87 -0.78 8.08 10.67
CA LEU A 87 -0.31 7.33 9.52
C LEU A 87 0.28 5.97 9.91
N GLY A 88 1.06 5.93 10.99
CA GLY A 88 1.70 4.72 11.47
C GLY A 88 0.72 3.70 12.04
N LEU A 89 -0.25 4.14 12.83
CA LEU A 89 -1.29 3.25 13.38
C LEU A 89 -2.16 2.68 12.27
N PHE A 90 -2.71 3.52 11.38
CA PHE A 90 -3.52 3.04 10.26
C PHE A 90 -2.72 2.13 9.31
N GLY A 91 -1.52 2.55 8.92
CA GLY A 91 -0.69 1.79 7.99
C GLY A 91 -0.13 0.51 8.60
N GLY A 92 0.40 0.55 9.82
CA GLY A 92 1.01 -0.61 10.48
C GLY A 92 -0.01 -1.70 10.82
N THR A 93 -1.14 -1.33 11.44
CA THR A 93 -2.20 -2.29 11.72
C THR A 93 -2.86 -2.78 10.43
N GLY A 94 -3.04 -1.92 9.42
CA GLY A 94 -3.56 -2.33 8.12
C GLY A 94 -2.69 -3.37 7.42
N LEU A 95 -1.37 -3.15 7.40
CA LEU A 95 -0.41 -4.10 6.83
C LEU A 95 -0.33 -5.39 7.65
N LEU A 96 -0.47 -5.34 8.96
CA LEU A 96 -0.46 -6.52 9.80
C LEU A 96 -1.64 -7.44 9.46
N PHE A 97 -2.86 -6.91 9.39
CA PHE A 97 -4.03 -7.66 8.95
C PHE A 97 -3.90 -8.17 7.51
N GLN A 98 -3.42 -7.33 6.58
CA GLN A 98 -3.22 -7.74 5.20
C GLN A 98 -2.21 -8.88 5.07
N MET A 99 -1.10 -8.81 5.80
CA MET A 99 -0.03 -9.81 5.70
C MET A 99 -0.44 -11.13 6.35
N ASP A 100 -1.12 -11.12 7.49
CA ASP A 100 -1.66 -12.34 8.08
C ASP A 100 -2.78 -12.93 7.22
N GLY A 101 -3.69 -12.10 6.72
CA GLY A 101 -4.74 -12.51 5.80
C GLY A 101 -4.21 -13.18 4.53
N LEU A 102 -3.06 -12.74 4.02
CA LEU A 102 -2.39 -13.35 2.86
C LEU A 102 -1.98 -14.81 3.09
N ALA A 103 -1.81 -15.25 4.33
CA ALA A 103 -1.54 -16.64 4.64
C ALA A 103 -2.76 -17.57 4.42
N TYR A 104 -3.96 -17.01 4.50
CA TYR A 104 -5.23 -17.76 4.44
C TYR A 104 -6.03 -17.56 3.15
N THR A 105 -5.58 -16.66 2.27
CA THR A 105 -6.22 -16.42 0.98
C THR A 105 -5.19 -16.38 -0.14
N SER A 106 -5.66 -16.39 -1.39
CA SER A 106 -4.75 -16.22 -2.53
C SER A 106 -4.18 -14.80 -2.58
N ALA A 107 -2.95 -14.66 -3.11
CA ALA A 107 -2.34 -13.36 -3.32
C ALA A 107 -3.24 -12.45 -4.17
N SER A 108 -3.86 -13.02 -5.21
CA SER A 108 -4.79 -12.32 -6.08
C SER A 108 -6.06 -11.85 -5.37
N SER A 109 -6.67 -12.69 -4.52
CA SER A 109 -7.85 -12.33 -3.72
C SER A 109 -7.51 -11.24 -2.69
N SER A 110 -6.39 -11.38 -1.99
CA SER A 110 -5.92 -10.35 -1.04
C SER A 110 -5.66 -9.02 -1.76
N ALA A 111 -4.97 -9.04 -2.90
CA ALA A 111 -4.72 -7.84 -3.70
C ALA A 111 -6.05 -7.19 -4.16
N PHE A 112 -7.05 -7.99 -4.59
CA PHE A 112 -8.37 -7.48 -4.95
C PHE A 112 -9.06 -6.79 -3.79
N ILE A 113 -9.17 -7.47 -2.63
CA ILE A 113 -9.88 -6.95 -1.47
C ILE A 113 -9.18 -5.71 -0.90
N THR A 114 -7.85 -5.69 -0.94
CA THR A 114 -7.07 -4.50 -0.53
C THR A 114 -7.48 -3.26 -1.33
N GLN A 115 -7.75 -3.38 -2.61
CA GLN A 115 -8.13 -2.25 -3.46
C GLN A 115 -9.52 -1.68 -3.13
N PHE A 116 -10.27 -2.30 -2.20
CA PHE A 116 -11.60 -1.83 -1.83
C PHE A 116 -11.59 -0.40 -1.26
N TYR A 117 -10.42 0.12 -0.85
CA TYR A 117 -10.28 1.52 -0.47
C TYR A 117 -10.64 2.50 -1.61
N CYS A 118 -10.57 2.10 -2.89
CA CYS A 118 -11.01 2.95 -3.99
C CYS A 118 -12.53 3.22 -3.95
N VAL A 119 -13.29 2.36 -3.29
CA VAL A 119 -14.73 2.52 -3.05
C VAL A 119 -14.99 3.23 -1.72
N THR A 120 -14.28 2.81 -0.66
CA THR A 120 -14.51 3.35 0.69
C THR A 120 -14.06 4.81 0.84
N ILE A 121 -13.03 5.26 0.13
CA ILE A 121 -12.60 6.67 0.14
C ILE A 121 -13.68 7.60 -0.44
N PRO A 122 -14.18 7.41 -1.68
CA PRO A 122 -15.26 8.24 -2.22
C PRO A 122 -16.54 8.17 -1.39
N LEU A 123 -16.87 6.99 -0.84
CA LEU A 123 -18.02 6.84 0.06
C LEU A 123 -17.85 7.69 1.33
N TYR A 124 -16.68 7.64 1.97
CA TYR A 124 -16.38 8.50 3.11
C TYR A 124 -16.50 9.99 2.75
N VAL A 125 -15.94 10.41 1.62
CA VAL A 125 -15.98 11.80 1.17
C VAL A 125 -17.44 12.23 0.90
N ALA A 126 -18.25 11.38 0.27
CA ALA A 126 -19.66 11.60 0.02
C ALA A 126 -20.46 11.79 1.33
N LEU A 127 -20.27 10.87 2.28
CA LEU A 127 -20.91 10.95 3.61
C LEU A 127 -20.47 12.20 4.39
N ARG A 128 -19.17 12.52 4.35
CA ARG A 128 -18.62 13.69 5.06
C ARG A 128 -19.15 15.01 4.57
N HIS A 129 -19.41 15.13 3.26
CA HIS A 129 -19.85 16.36 2.60
C HIS A 129 -21.32 16.36 2.21
N TRP A 130 -22.07 15.28 2.50
CA TRP A 130 -23.47 15.09 2.11
C TRP A 130 -23.71 15.32 0.61
N ARG A 131 -22.76 14.90 -0.23
CA ARG A 131 -22.81 15.05 -1.69
C ARG A 131 -22.39 13.76 -2.37
N TRP A 132 -23.16 13.34 -3.36
CA TRP A 132 -22.80 12.17 -4.18
C TRP A 132 -21.49 12.43 -4.93
N PRO A 133 -20.63 11.40 -5.09
CA PRO A 133 -19.43 11.50 -5.92
C PRO A 133 -19.81 11.84 -7.36
N ALA A 134 -18.94 12.55 -8.07
CA ALA A 134 -19.14 12.78 -9.51
C ALA A 134 -19.23 11.43 -10.25
N THR A 135 -20.09 11.35 -11.27
CA THR A 135 -20.33 10.12 -12.05
C THR A 135 -19.04 9.49 -12.56
N ARG A 136 -18.06 10.30 -12.97
CA ARG A 136 -16.74 9.81 -13.41
C ARG A 136 -15.98 9.03 -12.31
N ILE A 137 -16.12 9.45 -11.03
CA ILE A 137 -15.50 8.76 -9.89
C ILE A 137 -16.16 7.39 -9.72
N ILE A 138 -17.49 7.36 -9.75
CA ILE A 138 -18.26 6.11 -9.64
C ILE A 138 -17.90 5.15 -10.78
N VAL A 139 -17.86 5.65 -12.01
CA VAL A 139 -17.47 4.84 -13.19
C VAL A 139 -16.04 4.35 -13.04
N SER A 140 -15.09 5.20 -12.65
CA SER A 140 -13.70 4.78 -12.43
C SER A 140 -13.57 3.71 -11.35
N CYS A 141 -14.29 3.84 -10.24
CA CYS A 141 -14.30 2.82 -9.18
C CYS A 141 -14.82 1.47 -9.70
N VAL A 142 -15.94 1.48 -10.43
CA VAL A 142 -16.52 0.26 -11.01
C VAL A 142 -15.55 -0.39 -12.00
N VAL A 143 -14.93 0.39 -12.88
CA VAL A 143 -13.98 -0.13 -13.88
C VAL A 143 -12.70 -0.65 -13.23
N VAL A 144 -12.16 0.04 -12.20
CA VAL A 144 -11.03 -0.46 -11.41
C VAL A 144 -11.38 -1.78 -10.74
N MET A 145 -12.53 -1.84 -10.03
CA MET A 145 -12.93 -3.05 -9.33
C MET A 145 -13.14 -4.22 -10.30
N ALA A 146 -13.73 -3.98 -11.48
CA ALA A 146 -13.84 -4.99 -12.52
C ALA A 146 -12.45 -5.46 -13.02
N GLY A 147 -11.53 -4.51 -13.26
CA GLY A 147 -10.16 -4.83 -13.68
C GLY A 147 -9.40 -5.65 -12.66
N VAL A 148 -9.48 -5.28 -11.37
CA VAL A 148 -8.84 -6.03 -10.28
C VAL A 148 -9.50 -7.40 -10.09
N ALA A 149 -10.82 -7.50 -10.23
CA ALA A 149 -11.54 -8.79 -10.20
C ALA A 149 -11.07 -9.76 -11.29
N VAL A 150 -10.86 -9.24 -12.51
CA VAL A 150 -10.30 -10.01 -13.63
C VAL A 150 -8.87 -10.49 -13.34
N LEU A 151 -8.02 -9.61 -12.79
CA LEU A 151 -6.64 -9.96 -12.39
C LEU A 151 -6.63 -11.02 -11.28
N ALA A 152 -7.46 -10.85 -10.27
CA ALA A 152 -7.55 -11.74 -9.12
C ALA A 152 -8.13 -13.12 -9.44
N GLN A 153 -8.59 -13.34 -10.67
CA GLN A 153 -9.24 -14.60 -11.09
C GLN A 153 -10.41 -15.02 -10.18
N LEU A 154 -11.18 -14.03 -9.71
CA LEU A 154 -12.28 -14.29 -8.79
C LEU A 154 -13.30 -15.26 -9.40
N ASP A 155 -13.51 -16.37 -8.72
CA ASP A 155 -14.62 -17.23 -8.97
C ASP A 155 -15.83 -16.75 -8.16
N TRP A 156 -16.78 -16.14 -8.84
CA TRP A 156 -18.00 -15.59 -8.24
C TRP A 156 -18.90 -16.65 -7.58
N HIS A 157 -18.71 -17.93 -7.92
CA HIS A 157 -19.51 -19.04 -7.39
C HIS A 157 -18.95 -19.57 -6.05
N THR A 158 -17.67 -19.34 -5.78
CA THR A 158 -16.97 -19.85 -4.59
C THR A 158 -16.56 -18.76 -3.60
N MET A 159 -16.99 -17.51 -3.79
CA MET A 159 -16.70 -16.41 -2.86
C MET A 159 -17.28 -16.70 -1.47
N GLN A 160 -16.47 -17.33 -0.64
CA GLN A 160 -16.73 -17.43 0.80
C GLN A 160 -15.85 -16.42 1.51
N LEU A 161 -16.44 -15.60 2.37
CA LEU A 161 -15.68 -14.71 3.25
C LEU A 161 -15.05 -15.54 4.37
N GLY A 162 -13.86 -16.05 4.09
CA GLY A 162 -13.02 -16.70 5.09
C GLY A 162 -12.27 -15.68 5.95
N ARG A 163 -11.44 -16.19 6.86
CA ARG A 163 -10.60 -15.38 7.74
C ARG A 163 -9.70 -14.43 6.95
N GLY A 164 -9.03 -14.92 5.90
CA GLY A 164 -8.08 -14.13 5.11
C GLY A 164 -8.73 -12.94 4.41
N GLU A 165 -9.95 -13.16 3.86
CA GLU A 165 -10.72 -12.11 3.18
C GLU A 165 -11.16 -11.04 4.17
N VAL A 166 -11.64 -11.44 5.36
CA VAL A 166 -12.06 -10.49 6.41
C VAL A 166 -10.88 -9.67 6.91
N GLU A 167 -9.74 -10.29 7.20
CA GLU A 167 -8.53 -9.59 7.65
C GLU A 167 -8.03 -8.61 6.59
N THR A 168 -7.99 -9.01 5.33
CA THR A 168 -7.59 -8.12 4.23
C THR A 168 -8.57 -6.95 4.05
N LEU A 169 -9.87 -7.17 4.22
CA LEU A 169 -10.88 -6.11 4.18
C LEU A 169 -10.69 -5.10 5.32
N LEU A 170 -10.41 -5.59 6.53
CA LEU A 170 -10.07 -4.72 7.67
C LEU A 170 -8.81 -3.90 7.37
N GLY A 171 -7.79 -4.50 6.78
CA GLY A 171 -6.60 -3.82 6.29
C GLY A 171 -6.93 -2.70 5.30
N SER A 172 -7.80 -2.97 4.32
CA SER A 172 -8.26 -1.98 3.32
C SER A 172 -8.98 -0.79 3.96
N ILE A 173 -9.82 -1.03 4.97
CA ILE A 173 -10.50 0.05 5.72
C ILE A 173 -9.47 0.91 6.47
N LEU A 174 -8.46 0.30 7.06
CA LEU A 174 -7.38 1.02 7.74
C LEU A 174 -6.55 1.85 6.75
N PHE A 175 -6.24 1.33 5.57
CA PHE A 175 -5.58 2.10 4.50
C PHE A 175 -6.44 3.28 4.01
N THR A 176 -7.77 3.13 3.96
CA THR A 176 -8.67 4.26 3.73
C THR A 176 -8.44 5.37 4.75
N GLY A 177 -8.34 5.01 6.04
CA GLY A 177 -8.02 5.94 7.11
C GLY A 177 -6.65 6.61 6.91
N GLN A 178 -5.62 5.85 6.53
CA GLN A 178 -4.27 6.37 6.27
C GLN A 178 -4.26 7.39 5.12
N ILE A 179 -4.90 7.07 4.00
CA ILE A 179 -4.94 7.93 2.80
C ILE A 179 -5.67 9.24 3.12
N ILE A 180 -6.83 9.18 3.78
CA ILE A 180 -7.61 10.36 4.18
C ILE A 180 -6.87 11.18 5.23
N TRP A 181 -6.18 10.52 6.18
CA TRP A 181 -5.40 11.21 7.21
C TRP A 181 -4.28 12.05 6.61
N LEU A 182 -3.59 11.53 5.59
CA LEU A 182 -2.49 12.22 4.92
C LEU A 182 -2.95 13.47 4.16
N GLU A 183 -4.19 13.49 3.63
CA GLU A 183 -4.73 14.62 2.86
C GLU A 183 -5.10 15.84 3.72
N ARG A 184 -5.21 15.69 5.06
CA ARG A 184 -5.72 16.75 5.93
C ARG A 184 -4.91 18.04 5.80
N SER A 185 -5.61 19.15 5.55
CA SER A 185 -5.00 20.47 5.31
C SER A 185 -4.18 21.00 6.47
N VAL A 186 -4.48 20.57 7.72
CA VAL A 186 -3.73 20.95 8.93
C VAL A 186 -2.27 20.48 8.87
N PHE A 187 -1.98 19.43 8.11
CA PHE A 187 -0.65 18.81 7.99
C PHE A 187 0.21 19.36 6.83
N ARG A 188 -0.32 20.27 6.01
CA ARG A 188 0.37 20.76 4.79
C ARG A 188 1.72 21.43 5.03
N LYS A 189 1.96 21.92 6.24
CA LYS A 189 3.23 22.59 6.60
C LYS A 189 4.25 21.65 7.25
N ASN A 190 3.86 20.40 7.51
CA ASN A 190 4.72 19.43 8.14
C ASN A 190 5.83 18.98 7.19
N ARG A 191 6.99 18.68 7.75
CA ARG A 191 8.14 18.11 7.00
C ARG A 191 7.85 16.64 6.75
N PHE A 192 7.63 16.29 5.50
CA PHE A 192 7.23 14.92 5.13
C PHE A 192 8.27 13.86 5.53
N GLU A 193 9.57 14.18 5.52
CA GLU A 193 10.63 13.27 5.94
C GLU A 193 10.53 12.94 7.44
N THR A 194 10.29 13.95 8.28
CA THR A 194 10.12 13.77 9.72
C THR A 194 8.88 12.96 10.03
N VAL A 195 7.76 13.29 9.38
CA VAL A 195 6.50 12.55 9.49
C VAL A 195 6.67 11.09 9.06
N THR A 196 7.38 10.84 7.95
CA THR A 196 7.65 9.48 7.45
C THR A 196 8.49 8.67 8.44
N CYS A 197 9.51 9.28 9.05
CA CYS A 197 10.31 8.61 10.08
C CYS A 197 9.47 8.20 11.29
N ILE A 198 8.64 9.13 11.80
CA ILE A 198 7.74 8.85 12.92
C ILE A 198 6.72 7.77 12.54
N MET A 199 6.13 7.86 11.34
CA MET A 199 5.22 6.85 10.80
C MET A 199 5.87 5.46 10.81
N PHE A 200 7.09 5.30 10.31
CA PHE A 200 7.78 4.01 10.31
C PHE A 200 8.01 3.48 11.74
N ALA A 201 8.43 4.33 12.66
CA ALA A 201 8.59 3.93 14.06
C ALA A 201 7.27 3.45 14.67
N ILE A 202 6.17 4.15 14.41
CA ILE A 202 4.85 3.76 14.90
C ILE A 202 4.34 2.49 14.20
N MET A 203 4.59 2.30 12.89
CA MET A 203 4.25 1.06 12.19
C MET A 203 4.96 -0.15 12.82
N ALA A 204 6.26 -0.04 13.11
CA ALA A 204 6.99 -1.09 13.80
C ALA A 204 6.44 -1.34 15.20
N LEU A 205 6.20 -0.28 15.98
CA LEU A 205 5.65 -0.36 17.33
C LEU A 205 4.23 -0.92 17.37
N SER A 206 3.39 -0.67 16.38
CA SER A 206 2.03 -1.22 16.30
C SER A 206 2.01 -2.73 16.05
N CYS A 207 3.03 -3.27 15.37
CA CYS A 207 3.18 -4.71 15.13
C CYS A 207 3.87 -5.44 16.32
N LEU A 208 4.64 -4.72 17.14
CA LEU A 208 5.44 -5.30 18.21
C LEU A 208 4.62 -6.07 19.25
N PRO A 209 3.47 -5.60 19.76
CA PRO A 209 2.65 -6.36 20.69
C PRO A 209 2.25 -7.74 20.13
N THR A 210 1.81 -7.80 18.86
CA THR A 210 1.46 -9.06 18.21
C THR A 210 2.67 -9.98 18.14
N ALA A 211 3.84 -9.48 17.72
CA ALA A 211 5.05 -10.26 17.65
C ALA A 211 5.41 -10.85 19.03
N LEU A 212 5.36 -10.05 20.10
CA LEU A 212 5.67 -10.48 21.46
C LEU A 212 4.66 -11.51 22.00
N MET A 213 3.37 -11.29 21.75
CA MET A 213 2.31 -12.19 22.25
C MET A 213 2.29 -13.54 21.53
N THR A 214 2.78 -13.60 20.29
CA THR A 214 2.79 -14.82 19.48
C THR A 214 4.15 -15.50 19.41
N THR A 215 5.17 -14.95 20.07
CA THR A 215 6.50 -15.55 20.23
C THR A 215 6.39 -16.81 21.11
N GLN A 216 6.89 -17.94 20.62
CA GLN A 216 6.99 -19.18 21.39
C GLN A 216 8.35 -19.28 22.10
N HIS A 217 9.42 -18.99 21.38
CA HIS A 217 10.78 -18.97 21.94
C HIS A 217 11.49 -17.66 21.56
N ALA A 218 12.30 -17.11 22.46
CA ALA A 218 13.06 -15.89 22.18
C ALA A 218 14.03 -16.04 20.98
N THR A 219 14.49 -17.25 20.72
CA THR A 219 15.34 -17.60 19.57
C THR A 219 14.62 -17.45 18.22
N ASP A 220 13.29 -17.56 18.18
CA ASP A 220 12.51 -17.52 16.95
C ASP A 220 12.70 -16.20 16.19
N TRP A 221 12.89 -15.09 16.93
CA TRP A 221 13.21 -13.79 16.33
C TRP A 221 14.50 -13.81 15.51
N VAL A 222 15.53 -14.46 16.04
CA VAL A 222 16.81 -14.58 15.36
C VAL A 222 16.68 -15.52 14.18
N VAL A 223 16.06 -16.69 14.37
CA VAL A 223 15.87 -17.69 13.31
C VAL A 223 15.06 -17.12 12.14
N ALA A 224 13.95 -16.41 12.42
CA ALA A 224 13.10 -15.82 11.40
C ALA A 224 13.80 -14.78 10.51
N LEU A 225 14.88 -14.14 11.01
CA LEU A 225 15.54 -13.02 10.35
C LEU A 225 17.00 -13.32 9.93
N SER A 226 17.61 -14.43 10.39
CA SER A 226 19.06 -14.65 10.23
C SER A 226 19.48 -15.20 8.88
N ALA A 227 18.57 -15.82 8.13
CA ALA A 227 18.93 -16.40 6.83
C ALA A 227 19.36 -15.31 5.82
N PRO A 228 20.49 -15.48 5.10
CA PRO A 228 21.01 -14.44 4.20
C PRO A 228 20.02 -13.97 3.14
N HIS A 229 19.22 -14.89 2.58
CA HIS A 229 18.19 -14.55 1.61
C HIS A 229 17.03 -13.77 2.24
N VAL A 230 16.65 -14.07 3.49
CA VAL A 230 15.64 -13.29 4.23
C VAL A 230 16.14 -11.87 4.49
N LEU A 231 17.40 -11.72 4.92
CA LEU A 231 18.00 -10.39 5.10
C LEU A 231 18.03 -9.58 3.79
N PHE A 232 18.37 -10.24 2.67
CA PHE A 232 18.31 -9.60 1.36
C PHE A 232 16.89 -9.14 1.02
N PHE A 233 15.85 -9.97 1.22
CA PHE A 233 14.46 -9.62 0.96
C PHE A 233 13.97 -8.50 1.87
N ILE A 234 14.34 -8.51 3.15
CA ILE A 234 14.03 -7.40 4.07
C ILE A 234 14.73 -6.12 3.60
N GLY A 235 16.00 -6.18 3.21
CA GLY A 235 16.74 -5.05 2.64
C GLY A 235 16.04 -4.47 1.40
N TRP A 236 15.58 -5.32 0.49
CA TRP A 236 14.78 -4.94 -0.68
C TRP A 236 13.50 -4.20 -0.26
N LEU A 237 12.73 -4.77 0.68
CA LEU A 237 11.52 -4.14 1.20
C LEU A 237 11.82 -2.80 1.87
N VAL A 238 12.88 -2.72 2.69
CA VAL A 238 13.25 -1.50 3.41
C VAL A 238 13.62 -0.38 2.43
N LEU A 239 14.48 -0.66 1.46
CA LEU A 239 15.00 0.38 0.57
C LEU A 239 13.97 0.83 -0.48
N LEU A 240 13.36 -0.13 -1.18
CA LEU A 240 12.49 0.17 -2.32
C LEU A 240 11.03 0.37 -1.88
N CYS A 241 10.46 -0.63 -1.21
CA CYS A 241 9.03 -0.65 -0.92
C CYS A 241 8.67 0.17 0.34
N THR A 242 9.67 0.57 1.15
CA THR A 242 9.43 1.35 2.36
C THR A 242 10.04 2.73 2.25
N LEU A 243 11.36 2.89 2.29
CA LEU A 243 11.98 4.22 2.26
C LEU A 243 11.60 4.99 0.99
N ALA A 244 11.89 4.45 -0.19
CA ALA A 244 11.61 5.15 -1.43
C ALA A 244 10.10 5.37 -1.63
N ALA A 245 9.28 4.32 -1.58
CA ALA A 245 7.86 4.41 -1.91
C ALA A 245 7.07 5.29 -0.92
N TYR A 246 7.25 5.13 0.40
CA TYR A 246 6.52 5.96 1.37
C TYR A 246 7.02 7.41 1.44
N LEU A 247 8.31 7.69 1.19
CA LEU A 247 8.78 9.07 1.04
C LEU A 247 8.11 9.74 -0.16
N LEU A 248 7.97 9.03 -1.29
CA LEU A 248 7.23 9.53 -2.44
C LEU A 248 5.75 9.75 -2.11
N MET A 249 5.09 8.79 -1.46
CA MET A 249 3.70 8.92 -1.04
C MET A 249 3.52 10.15 -0.14
N ASN A 250 4.23 10.23 0.97
CA ASN A 250 4.05 11.31 1.94
C ASN A 250 4.40 12.68 1.37
N ARG A 251 5.31 12.74 0.39
CA ARG A 251 5.69 13.98 -0.29
C ARG A 251 4.66 14.45 -1.31
N TRP A 252 4.09 13.56 -2.09
CA TRP A 252 3.34 13.91 -3.28
C TRP A 252 1.82 13.68 -3.19
N GLN A 253 1.36 12.76 -2.32
CA GLN A 253 -0.07 12.53 -2.14
C GLN A 253 -0.83 13.79 -1.70
N PRO A 254 -0.30 14.71 -0.84
CA PRO A 254 -1.03 15.92 -0.49
C PRO A 254 -1.31 16.89 -1.65
N ASP A 255 -0.72 16.67 -2.82
CA ASP A 255 -0.93 17.48 -4.02
C ASP A 255 -2.06 16.94 -4.94
N VAL A 256 -2.68 15.80 -4.56
CA VAL A 256 -3.86 15.19 -5.20
C VAL A 256 -4.93 14.93 -4.15
N SER A 257 -6.18 14.67 -4.57
CA SER A 257 -7.24 14.28 -3.62
C SER A 257 -7.06 12.83 -3.17
N ALA A 258 -7.57 12.48 -1.97
CA ALA A 258 -7.56 11.10 -1.46
C ALA A 258 -8.19 10.11 -2.45
N THR A 259 -9.29 10.51 -3.10
CA THR A 259 -9.94 9.70 -4.13
C THR A 259 -9.03 9.44 -5.34
N GLU A 260 -8.34 10.47 -5.84
CA GLU A 260 -7.39 10.33 -6.94
C GLU A 260 -6.19 9.47 -6.52
N ALA A 261 -5.65 9.68 -5.33
CA ALA A 261 -4.56 8.87 -4.78
C ALA A 261 -4.96 7.39 -4.66
N GLY A 262 -6.13 7.10 -4.08
CA GLY A 262 -6.65 5.75 -3.96
C GLY A 262 -6.77 5.04 -5.31
N LEU A 263 -7.30 5.73 -6.33
CA LEU A 263 -7.40 5.18 -7.68
C LEU A 263 -6.02 4.96 -8.34
N ILE A 264 -5.05 5.85 -8.12
CA ILE A 264 -3.67 5.65 -8.60
C ILE A 264 -3.08 4.39 -7.95
N TYR A 265 -3.27 4.23 -6.64
CA TYR A 265 -2.75 3.06 -5.92
C TYR A 265 -3.39 1.74 -6.37
N CYS A 266 -4.61 1.76 -6.91
CA CYS A 266 -5.21 0.59 -7.55
C CYS A 266 -4.43 0.06 -8.78
N SER A 267 -3.40 0.75 -9.24
CA SER A 267 -2.47 0.20 -10.24
C SER A 267 -1.43 -0.76 -9.64
N GLU A 268 -1.30 -0.83 -8.31
CA GLU A 268 -0.34 -1.72 -7.63
C GLU A 268 -0.50 -3.20 -8.00
N PRO A 269 -1.70 -3.82 -8.03
CA PRO A 269 -1.86 -5.21 -8.46
C PRO A 269 -1.40 -5.47 -9.89
N LEU A 270 -1.53 -4.48 -10.79
CA LEU A 270 -1.00 -4.59 -12.14
C LEU A 270 0.52 -4.74 -12.13
N PHE A 271 1.22 -3.87 -11.41
CA PHE A 271 2.67 -3.95 -11.30
C PHE A 271 3.10 -5.21 -10.54
N ALA A 272 2.40 -5.59 -9.46
CA ALA A 272 2.66 -6.82 -8.73
C ALA A 272 2.57 -8.06 -9.64
N SER A 273 1.54 -8.13 -10.50
CA SER A 273 1.40 -9.21 -11.48
C SER A 273 2.54 -9.21 -12.51
N CYS A 274 2.96 -8.03 -13.00
CA CYS A 274 4.10 -7.94 -13.91
C CYS A 274 5.39 -8.46 -13.25
N PHE A 275 5.64 -8.09 -11.99
CA PHE A 275 6.82 -8.56 -11.26
C PHE A 275 6.72 -10.04 -10.90
N ALA A 276 5.55 -10.59 -10.69
CA ALA A 276 5.32 -12.01 -10.45
C ALA A 276 5.71 -12.90 -11.64
N LEU A 277 5.85 -12.35 -12.85
CA LEU A 277 6.37 -13.07 -14.03
C LEU A 277 7.88 -13.36 -13.95
N VAL A 278 8.63 -12.65 -13.09
CA VAL A 278 10.11 -12.71 -13.11
C VAL A 278 10.71 -12.90 -11.72
N LEU A 279 10.25 -12.14 -10.71
CA LEU A 279 10.90 -12.09 -9.40
C LEU A 279 10.85 -13.43 -8.64
N PRO A 280 9.74 -14.21 -8.64
CA PRO A 280 9.68 -15.46 -7.90
C PRO A 280 10.79 -16.44 -8.28
N GLY A 281 11.01 -16.70 -9.58
CA GLY A 281 12.05 -17.60 -10.06
C GLY A 281 13.46 -17.10 -9.73
N TRP A 282 13.67 -15.77 -9.81
CA TRP A 282 14.95 -15.19 -9.39
C TRP A 282 15.19 -15.35 -7.89
N PHE A 283 14.19 -15.08 -7.06
CA PHE A 283 14.27 -15.24 -5.60
C PHE A 283 14.44 -16.72 -5.20
N SER A 284 13.77 -17.63 -5.92
CA SER A 284 13.94 -19.07 -5.73
C SER A 284 15.36 -19.53 -6.00
N SER A 285 15.97 -19.04 -7.08
CA SER A 285 17.36 -19.39 -7.41
C SER A 285 18.37 -18.88 -6.38
N MET A 286 18.07 -17.74 -5.70
CA MET A 286 18.92 -17.18 -4.66
C MET A 286 18.74 -17.85 -3.30
N GLY A 287 17.52 -18.24 -2.95
CA GLY A 287 17.15 -18.70 -1.61
C GLY A 287 16.89 -20.20 -1.51
N GLY A 288 16.96 -20.95 -2.60
CA GLY A 288 16.56 -22.37 -2.60
C GLY A 288 15.08 -22.56 -2.30
N LEU A 289 14.24 -21.59 -2.65
CA LEU A 289 12.80 -21.58 -2.38
C LEU A 289 12.05 -22.27 -3.52
N ASP A 290 10.95 -22.94 -3.20
CA ASP A 290 10.00 -23.45 -4.21
C ASP A 290 8.94 -22.39 -4.48
N TYR A 291 9.28 -21.41 -5.34
CA TYR A 291 8.38 -20.33 -5.73
C TYR A 291 8.52 -20.06 -7.23
N ALA A 292 7.62 -20.63 -8.03
CA ALA A 292 7.64 -20.49 -9.48
C ALA A 292 7.12 -19.13 -9.95
N ASN A 293 7.63 -18.67 -11.11
CA ASN A 293 7.09 -17.50 -11.80
C ASN A 293 5.65 -17.73 -12.25
N GLU A 294 4.85 -16.69 -12.22
CA GLU A 294 3.54 -16.68 -12.85
C GLU A 294 3.68 -16.61 -14.38
N SER A 295 2.62 -16.91 -15.11
CA SER A 295 2.59 -16.83 -16.59
C SER A 295 1.79 -15.63 -17.06
N LEU A 296 2.18 -15.08 -18.23
CA LEU A 296 1.42 -14.01 -18.89
C LEU A 296 0.08 -14.58 -19.39
N THR A 297 -1.01 -14.08 -18.82
CA THR A 297 -2.37 -14.53 -19.15
C THR A 297 -3.16 -13.41 -19.83
N LEU A 298 -4.18 -13.81 -20.62
CA LEU A 298 -5.15 -12.86 -21.17
C LEU A 298 -5.83 -12.02 -20.07
N ARG A 299 -6.03 -12.60 -18.90
CA ARG A 299 -6.61 -11.93 -17.72
C ARG A 299 -5.73 -10.79 -17.23
N LEU A 300 -4.40 -10.98 -17.20
CA LEU A 300 -3.44 -9.93 -16.85
C LEU A 300 -3.54 -8.75 -17.83
N ILE A 301 -3.64 -9.03 -19.11
CA ILE A 301 -3.78 -7.99 -20.15
C ILE A 301 -5.10 -7.25 -20.00
N LEU A 302 -6.22 -7.96 -19.91
CA LEU A 302 -7.56 -7.36 -19.79
C LEU A 302 -7.72 -6.56 -18.49
N GLY A 303 -7.37 -7.17 -17.35
CA GLY A 303 -7.48 -6.50 -16.05
C GLY A 303 -6.57 -5.27 -15.95
N GLY A 304 -5.32 -5.40 -16.42
CA GLY A 304 -4.39 -4.28 -16.47
C GLY A 304 -4.87 -3.14 -17.36
N THR A 305 -5.47 -3.44 -18.51
CA THR A 305 -6.06 -2.43 -19.41
C THR A 305 -7.22 -1.70 -18.75
N LEU A 306 -8.12 -2.41 -18.06
CA LEU A 306 -9.25 -1.81 -17.34
C LEU A 306 -8.76 -0.86 -16.23
N ILE A 307 -7.80 -1.29 -15.40
CA ILE A 307 -7.23 -0.48 -14.33
C ILE A 307 -6.58 0.78 -14.90
N THR A 308 -5.78 0.64 -15.96
CA THR A 308 -5.10 1.76 -16.62
C THR A 308 -6.11 2.74 -17.22
N ALA A 309 -7.14 2.25 -17.90
CA ALA A 309 -8.20 3.08 -18.47
C ALA A 309 -8.96 3.88 -17.39
N ALA A 310 -9.28 3.24 -16.25
CA ALA A 310 -9.94 3.92 -15.14
C ALA A 310 -9.05 5.00 -14.50
N ASN A 311 -7.75 4.73 -14.33
CA ASN A 311 -6.79 5.72 -13.84
C ASN A 311 -6.66 6.92 -14.79
N ILE A 312 -6.67 6.69 -16.10
CA ILE A 312 -6.69 7.77 -17.08
C ILE A 312 -8.00 8.56 -16.97
N LEU A 313 -9.15 7.88 -16.89
CA LEU A 313 -10.47 8.52 -16.82
C LEU A 313 -10.58 9.49 -15.63
N ILE A 314 -10.09 9.11 -14.44
CA ILE A 314 -10.18 9.98 -13.26
C ILE A 314 -9.28 11.20 -13.33
N GLN A 315 -8.14 11.10 -14.04
CA GLN A 315 -7.15 12.16 -14.14
C GLN A 315 -7.51 13.21 -15.22
N TYR A 316 -8.36 12.85 -16.19
CA TYR A 316 -8.80 13.79 -17.20
C TYR A 316 -9.66 14.90 -16.58
N PRO A 317 -9.35 16.20 -16.83
CA PRO A 317 -10.18 17.29 -16.33
C PRO A 317 -11.58 17.18 -16.94
N PRO A 318 -12.64 17.50 -16.18
CA PRO A 318 -13.98 17.61 -16.78
C PRO A 318 -13.95 18.63 -17.94
N PRO A 319 -14.71 18.39 -19.02
CA PRO A 319 -14.87 19.40 -20.05
C PRO A 319 -15.25 20.72 -19.38
N ARG A 320 -14.51 21.78 -19.67
CA ARG A 320 -14.81 23.12 -19.16
C ARG A 320 -16.28 23.40 -19.50
N GLN A 321 -17.15 23.49 -18.50
CA GLN A 321 -18.47 24.05 -18.72
C GLN A 321 -18.25 25.44 -19.33
N LYS A 322 -18.67 25.60 -20.58
CA LYS A 322 -18.74 26.92 -21.19
C LYS A 322 -19.63 27.75 -20.29
N VAL A 323 -19.04 28.65 -19.52
CA VAL A 323 -19.78 29.72 -18.87
C VAL A 323 -20.42 30.46 -19.98
N THR A 324 -21.72 30.28 -20.18
CA THR A 324 -22.54 31.09 -21.08
C THR A 324 -22.48 32.51 -20.57
N PRO A 325 -21.88 33.48 -21.30
CA PRO A 325 -21.98 34.89 -20.89
C PRO A 325 -23.40 35.35 -21.24
N GLY A 326 -24.14 35.71 -20.24
CA GLY A 326 -25.42 36.35 -20.47
C GLY A 326 -26.51 35.80 -19.57
N LEU A 327 -26.75 36.53 -18.51
CA LEU A 327 -28.07 37.02 -18.06
C LEU A 327 -27.85 37.77 -16.73
N GLU A 328 -27.12 38.90 -16.82
CA GLU A 328 -27.43 40.03 -15.95
C GLU A 328 -28.73 40.65 -16.47
N ARG A 329 -29.80 40.45 -15.73
CA ARG A 329 -30.95 41.39 -15.66
C ARG A 329 -31.48 41.39 -14.24
#